data_19b31a17ed877d794fe1e7a396dcf7f6
#
_entry.id   19b31a17ed877d794fe1e7a396dcf7f6
#
_cell.length_a   1.000
_cell.length_b   1.000
_cell.length_c   1.000
_cell.angle_alpha   90.00
_cell.angle_beta   90.00
_cell.angle_gamma   90.00
#
_symmetry.space_group_name_H-M   'P 1'
#
loop_
_entity.id
_entity.type
_entity.pdbx_description
1 polymer ?
#
loop_
_entity_poly.entity_id
_entity_poly.type
_entity_poly.pdbx_seq_one_letter_code
_entity_poly.pdbx_strand_id
1 'polypeptide(L)'
;MQSSVNASKWVFWAQVSGHLFLLQKVSCEVSCLTPLCILQVPLAGPHTTSEAQAFFHMYHSYSEITNPSDCMRWCRYSLGLLQKEVAAMVGMEEWLYRDLESGNFRRSFSPEIADKLAAFYSIPVKDLLDDYALFFHRGGGAFLREYRQAKGWNRQQLADHAKVSRTSIRCWESGQKTISQKCFCHLVENLGSDFPSMLRM
;
A
#
# COMPACT_ATOMS: atom_id res chain seq x y z
N MET A 1 1.22 -34.04 -40.15
CA MET A 1 1.37 -32.60 -40.33
C MET A 1 1.52 -31.99 -38.94
N GLN A 2 2.76 -31.73 -38.54
CA GLN A 2 3.08 -31.08 -37.24
C GLN A 2 3.25 -29.60 -37.50
N SER A 3 2.39 -28.79 -36.94
CA SER A 3 2.52 -27.34 -36.95
C SER A 3 3.45 -26.91 -35.81
N SER A 4 4.66 -26.50 -36.17
CA SER A 4 5.58 -25.88 -35.22
C SER A 4 5.08 -24.48 -34.85
N VAL A 5 4.72 -24.29 -33.59
CA VAL A 5 4.39 -22.97 -33.03
C VAL A 5 5.73 -22.27 -32.74
N ASN A 6 6.02 -21.24 -33.54
CA ASN A 6 7.15 -20.35 -33.33
C ASN A 6 6.95 -19.55 -32.03
N ALA A 7 7.73 -19.88 -31.02
CA ALA A 7 7.82 -19.09 -29.80
C ALA A 7 8.59 -17.81 -30.07
N SER A 8 7.89 -16.68 -30.24
CA SER A 8 8.49 -15.37 -30.38
C SER A 8 9.19 -14.97 -29.07
N LYS A 9 10.49 -14.77 -29.15
CA LYS A 9 11.30 -14.20 -28.06
C LYS A 9 11.06 -12.70 -28.00
N TRP A 10 10.41 -12.20 -26.98
CA TRP A 10 10.33 -10.79 -26.69
C TRP A 10 11.42 -10.41 -25.69
N VAL A 11 12.25 -9.45 -26.05
CA VAL A 11 13.27 -8.88 -25.18
C VAL A 11 12.76 -7.50 -24.78
N PHE A 12 12.54 -7.29 -23.51
CA PHE A 12 12.19 -5.97 -22.97
C PHE A 12 13.44 -5.35 -22.35
N TRP A 13 13.72 -4.12 -22.74
CA TRP A 13 14.76 -3.29 -22.14
C TRP A 13 14.07 -2.26 -21.26
N ALA A 14 14.42 -2.22 -19.98
CA ALA A 14 14.01 -1.15 -19.08
C ALA A 14 15.23 -0.28 -18.78
N GLN A 15 15.11 1.01 -18.98
CA GLN A 15 16.13 1.98 -18.64
C GLN A 15 15.72 2.70 -17.36
N VAL A 16 16.47 2.45 -16.29
CA VAL A 16 16.28 3.13 -14.99
C VAL A 16 17.62 3.76 -14.64
N SER A 17 17.62 5.08 -14.43
CA SER A 17 18.79 5.86 -13.98
C SER A 17 20.06 5.67 -14.83
N GLY A 18 19.91 5.61 -16.16
CA GLY A 18 21.05 5.54 -17.09
C GLY A 18 21.66 4.14 -17.28
N HIS A 19 21.15 3.12 -16.63
CA HIS A 19 21.59 1.74 -16.81
C HIS A 19 20.55 0.91 -17.55
N LEU A 20 21.03 0.10 -18.51
CA LEU A 20 20.22 -0.83 -19.29
C LEU A 20 20.17 -2.18 -18.55
N PHE A 21 18.97 -2.64 -18.22
CA PHE A 21 18.76 -3.95 -17.61
C PHE A 21 18.17 -4.93 -18.62
N LEU A 22 18.81 -6.10 -18.75
CA LEU A 22 18.33 -7.20 -19.58
C LEU A 22 17.35 -8.04 -18.77
N LEU A 23 16.07 -7.99 -19.12
CA LEU A 23 15.06 -8.88 -18.58
C LEU A 23 15.07 -10.20 -19.35
N GLN A 24 15.71 -11.22 -18.83
CA GLN A 24 15.77 -12.53 -19.44
C GLN A 24 14.47 -13.31 -19.23
N LYS A 25 13.90 -13.83 -20.31
CA LYS A 25 12.63 -14.54 -20.32
C LYS A 25 12.72 -15.90 -19.64
N VAL A 26 11.85 -16.15 -18.68
CA VAL A 26 11.49 -17.50 -18.25
C VAL A 26 10.24 -17.93 -18.99
N SER A 27 10.30 -19.06 -19.69
CA SER A 27 9.12 -19.65 -20.38
C SER A 27 8.11 -20.12 -19.34
N CYS A 28 6.97 -19.44 -19.25
CA CYS A 28 5.78 -19.98 -18.59
C CYS A 28 4.76 -20.32 -19.66
N GLU A 29 4.30 -21.55 -19.66
CA GLU A 29 3.13 -21.96 -20.44
C GLU A 29 1.89 -21.21 -19.90
N VAL A 30 1.19 -20.57 -20.82
CA VAL A 30 0.01 -19.74 -20.52
C VAL A 30 -1.18 -20.65 -20.30
N SER A 31 -1.55 -20.85 -19.04
CA SER A 31 -2.89 -21.26 -18.66
C SER A 31 -3.27 -20.50 -17.39
N CYS A 32 -4.26 -19.65 -17.51
CA CYS A 32 -4.85 -18.77 -16.49
C CYS A 32 -4.26 -17.35 -16.40
N LEU A 33 -5.11 -16.40 -16.74
CA LEU A 33 -5.01 -14.99 -16.43
C LEU A 33 -5.08 -14.79 -14.90
N THR A 34 -3.94 -14.87 -14.24
CA THR A 34 -3.76 -14.34 -12.89
C THR A 34 -2.94 -13.07 -12.98
N PRO A 35 -3.31 -12.00 -12.24
CA PRO A 35 -2.55 -10.76 -12.28
C PRO A 35 -1.15 -11.00 -11.73
N LEU A 36 -0.17 -10.63 -12.55
CA LEU A 36 1.25 -10.43 -12.27
C LEU A 36 1.76 -11.09 -10.97
N CYS A 37 2.23 -12.34 -11.09
CA CYS A 37 3.24 -12.84 -10.18
C CYS A 37 4.44 -11.88 -10.27
N ILE A 38 4.66 -11.07 -9.25
CA ILE A 38 5.94 -10.41 -9.03
C ILE A 38 6.96 -11.54 -8.93
N LEU A 39 7.83 -11.62 -9.91
CA LEU A 39 8.94 -12.57 -9.91
C LEU A 39 9.74 -12.36 -8.63
N GLN A 40 9.62 -13.28 -7.69
CA GLN A 40 10.41 -13.35 -6.47
C GLN A 40 11.85 -13.80 -6.79
N VAL A 41 12.53 -13.01 -7.57
CA VAL A 41 13.99 -13.11 -7.66
C VAL A 41 14.51 -11.86 -6.97
N PRO A 42 15.14 -11.97 -5.80
CA PRO A 42 15.90 -10.86 -5.28
C PRO A 42 16.99 -10.56 -6.32
N LEU A 43 16.73 -9.57 -7.17
CA LEU A 43 17.78 -8.95 -7.94
C LEU A 43 18.73 -8.38 -6.90
N ALA A 44 19.89 -9.02 -6.73
CA ALA A 44 20.98 -8.47 -5.92
C ALA A 44 21.39 -7.15 -6.57
N GLY A 45 20.70 -6.08 -6.23
CA GLY A 45 21.07 -4.72 -6.60
C GLY A 45 22.40 -4.35 -5.96
N PRO A 46 23.08 -3.31 -6.46
CA PRO A 46 24.41 -2.90 -5.97
C PRO A 46 24.43 -2.52 -4.48
N HIS A 47 23.28 -2.41 -3.84
CA HIS A 47 23.12 -1.97 -2.44
C HIS A 47 22.46 -3.04 -1.54
N THR A 48 22.64 -4.34 -1.83
CA THR A 48 22.16 -5.40 -0.93
C THR A 48 23.03 -5.38 0.35
N THR A 49 22.51 -4.72 1.36
CA THR A 49 23.17 -4.63 2.68
C THR A 49 22.95 -5.91 3.48
N SER A 50 23.78 -6.13 4.52
CA SER A 50 23.55 -7.21 5.49
C SER A 50 22.16 -7.12 6.15
N GLU A 51 21.61 -5.92 6.29
CA GLU A 51 20.25 -5.66 6.77
C GLU A 51 19.19 -6.21 5.82
N ALA A 52 19.35 -6.00 4.52
CA ALA A 52 18.42 -6.54 3.52
C ALA A 52 18.44 -8.07 3.52
N GLN A 53 19.62 -8.68 3.66
CA GLN A 53 19.75 -10.14 3.76
C GLN A 53 19.04 -10.66 5.03
N ALA A 54 19.27 -10.05 6.18
CA ALA A 54 18.61 -10.41 7.43
C ALA A 54 17.07 -10.26 7.32
N PHE A 55 16.61 -9.21 6.64
CA PHE A 55 15.19 -8.96 6.41
C PHE A 55 14.55 -10.05 5.52
N PHE A 56 15.20 -10.47 4.44
CA PHE A 56 14.72 -11.57 3.59
C PHE A 56 14.81 -12.95 4.25
N HIS A 57 15.61 -13.11 5.29
CA HIS A 57 15.57 -14.30 6.13
C HIS A 57 14.35 -14.33 7.07
N MET A 58 13.82 -13.16 7.43
CA MET A 58 12.64 -13.05 8.30
C MET A 58 11.34 -13.34 7.53
N TYR A 59 11.24 -12.91 6.26
CA TYR A 59 10.09 -13.09 5.40
C TYR A 59 10.48 -13.88 4.16
N HIS A 60 9.81 -15.01 3.89
CA HIS A 60 10.09 -15.83 2.71
C HIS A 60 9.32 -15.33 1.47
N SER A 61 8.20 -14.63 1.69
CA SER A 61 7.39 -14.08 0.61
C SER A 61 6.73 -12.75 1.02
N TYR A 62 6.38 -11.94 0.01
CA TYR A 62 5.64 -10.70 0.23
C TYR A 62 4.30 -10.92 0.94
N SER A 63 3.64 -12.05 0.69
CA SER A 63 2.33 -12.40 1.27
C SER A 63 2.34 -12.62 2.78
N GLU A 64 3.52 -12.83 3.39
CA GLU A 64 3.68 -12.96 4.84
C GLU A 64 3.72 -11.62 5.56
N ILE A 65 3.90 -10.53 4.80
CA ILE A 65 4.07 -9.21 5.37
C ILE A 65 2.71 -8.56 5.56
N THR A 66 2.38 -8.23 6.78
CA THR A 66 1.13 -7.55 7.16
C THR A 66 1.34 -6.10 7.58
N ASN A 67 2.59 -5.72 7.88
CA ASN A 67 2.95 -4.39 8.32
C ASN A 67 3.31 -3.50 7.13
N PRO A 68 2.66 -2.33 6.94
CA PRO A 68 2.96 -1.40 5.85
C PRO A 68 4.43 -0.98 5.76
N SER A 69 5.10 -0.77 6.90
CA SER A 69 6.52 -0.41 6.93
C SER A 69 7.41 -1.51 6.36
N ASP A 70 7.10 -2.76 6.68
CA ASP A 70 7.85 -3.90 6.17
C ASP A 70 7.52 -4.18 4.70
N CYS A 71 6.30 -3.87 4.23
CA CYS A 71 5.98 -3.86 2.80
C CYS A 71 6.87 -2.87 2.02
N MET A 72 7.05 -1.65 2.55
CA MET A 72 7.94 -0.65 1.93
C MET A 72 9.40 -1.12 1.92
N ARG A 73 9.90 -1.68 3.04
CA ARG A 73 11.26 -2.24 3.12
C ARG A 73 11.46 -3.38 2.13
N TRP A 74 10.52 -4.31 2.07
CA TRP A 74 10.55 -5.42 1.12
C TRP A 74 10.68 -4.93 -0.31
N CYS A 75 9.80 -4.02 -0.72
CA CYS A 75 9.81 -3.47 -2.07
C CYS A 75 11.13 -2.74 -2.37
N ARG A 76 11.61 -1.91 -1.45
CA ARG A 76 12.87 -1.18 -1.61
C ARG A 76 14.07 -2.12 -1.69
N TYR A 77 14.18 -3.09 -0.79
CA TYR A 77 15.27 -4.08 -0.81
C TYR A 77 15.23 -4.97 -2.05
N SER A 78 14.03 -5.35 -2.51
CA SER A 78 13.88 -6.13 -3.74
C SER A 78 14.35 -5.36 -4.99
N LEU A 79 14.26 -4.03 -4.97
CA LEU A 79 14.80 -3.17 -6.03
C LEU A 79 16.27 -2.81 -5.82
N GLY A 80 16.88 -3.17 -4.69
CA GLY A 80 18.26 -2.82 -4.35
C GLY A 80 18.50 -1.32 -4.18
N LEU A 81 17.47 -0.57 -3.75
CA LEU A 81 17.51 0.88 -3.63
C LEU A 81 17.77 1.32 -2.18
N LEU A 82 18.43 2.49 -2.06
CA LEU A 82 18.54 3.22 -0.80
C LEU A 82 17.29 4.07 -0.54
N GLN A 83 17.00 4.39 0.72
CA GLN A 83 15.87 5.25 1.09
C GLN A 83 15.88 6.59 0.37
N LYS A 84 17.06 7.24 0.26
CA LYS A 84 17.24 8.49 -0.47
C LYS A 84 16.92 8.39 -1.96
N GLU A 85 17.19 7.24 -2.58
CA GLU A 85 16.93 7.02 -4.01
C GLU A 85 15.44 6.89 -4.27
N VAL A 86 14.72 6.12 -3.44
CA VAL A 86 13.26 6.02 -3.52
C VAL A 86 12.61 7.38 -3.29
N ALA A 87 13.04 8.11 -2.25
CA ALA A 87 12.52 9.45 -1.95
C ALA A 87 12.68 10.40 -3.16
N ALA A 88 13.86 10.41 -3.78
CA ALA A 88 14.12 11.23 -4.97
C ALA A 88 13.25 10.81 -6.17
N MET A 89 13.08 9.51 -6.42
CA MET A 89 12.28 8.99 -7.55
C MET A 89 10.79 9.30 -7.40
N VAL A 90 10.27 9.27 -6.16
CA VAL A 90 8.86 9.57 -5.86
C VAL A 90 8.62 11.08 -5.72
N GLY A 91 9.70 11.86 -5.57
CA GLY A 91 9.64 13.31 -5.39
C GLY A 91 9.18 13.71 -3.97
N MET A 92 9.72 13.04 -2.96
CA MET A 92 9.47 13.34 -1.56
C MET A 92 10.78 13.53 -0.79
N GLU A 93 10.70 14.14 0.39
CA GLU A 93 11.85 14.34 1.27
C GLU A 93 12.32 12.99 1.87
N GLU A 94 13.65 12.76 1.93
CA GLU A 94 14.24 11.53 2.45
C GLU A 94 13.80 11.25 3.89
N TRP A 95 13.77 12.28 4.76
CA TRP A 95 13.35 12.12 6.15
C TRP A 95 11.91 11.65 6.27
N LEU A 96 11.02 12.08 5.34
CA LEU A 96 9.63 11.65 5.32
C LEU A 96 9.52 10.18 4.91
N TYR A 97 10.26 9.76 3.88
CA TYR A 97 10.30 8.36 3.48
C TYR A 97 10.82 7.47 4.62
N ARG A 98 11.89 7.89 5.32
CA ARG A 98 12.44 7.18 6.46
C ARG A 98 11.45 7.05 7.62
N ASP A 99 10.71 8.13 7.92
CA ASP A 99 9.66 8.11 8.96
C ASP A 99 8.55 7.10 8.60
N LEU A 100 8.13 7.05 7.34
CA LEU A 100 7.13 6.09 6.86
C LEU A 100 7.63 4.64 6.96
N GLU A 101 8.85 4.39 6.50
CA GLU A 101 9.46 3.05 6.57
C GLU A 101 9.75 2.61 8.02
N SER A 102 9.87 3.55 8.97
CA SER A 102 9.98 3.24 10.39
C SER A 102 8.65 3.01 11.10
N GLY A 103 7.52 3.17 10.41
CA GLY A 103 6.18 3.04 10.98
C GLY A 103 5.68 4.30 11.69
N ASN A 104 6.35 5.42 11.52
CA ASN A 104 5.96 6.69 12.12
C ASN A 104 4.94 7.43 11.23
N PHE A 105 3.73 6.89 11.11
CA PHE A 105 2.65 7.48 10.31
C PHE A 105 1.99 8.71 10.96
N ARG A 106 2.55 9.27 12.03
CA ARG A 106 1.97 10.42 12.74
C ARG A 106 1.97 11.71 11.94
N ARG A 107 2.81 11.80 10.89
CA ARG A 107 2.81 12.94 9.99
C ARG A 107 1.94 12.63 8.78
N SER A 108 1.09 13.56 8.43
CA SER A 108 0.10 13.41 7.37
C SER A 108 0.76 12.97 6.06
N PHE A 109 0.50 11.74 5.72
CA PHE A 109 0.79 11.17 4.43
C PHE A 109 -0.17 11.80 3.43
N SER A 110 0.34 12.56 2.48
CA SER A 110 -0.55 13.08 1.44
C SER A 110 -1.05 11.90 0.59
N PRO A 111 -2.34 11.83 0.26
CA PRO A 111 -2.88 10.79 -0.60
C PRO A 111 -2.10 10.64 -1.91
N GLU A 112 -1.62 11.75 -2.47
CA GLU A 112 -0.86 11.78 -3.71
C GLU A 112 0.52 11.08 -3.58
N ILE A 113 1.18 11.22 -2.42
CA ILE A 113 2.45 10.52 -2.14
C ILE A 113 2.20 9.03 -1.98
N ALA A 114 1.10 8.64 -1.32
CA ALA A 114 0.70 7.25 -1.20
C ALA A 114 0.47 6.60 -2.58
N ASP A 115 -0.25 7.30 -3.46
CA ASP A 115 -0.51 6.84 -4.82
C ASP A 115 0.78 6.73 -5.64
N LYS A 116 1.70 7.70 -5.51
CA LYS A 116 3.01 7.66 -6.19
C LYS A 116 3.86 6.50 -5.71
N LEU A 117 3.92 6.24 -4.39
CA LEU A 117 4.66 5.10 -3.84
C LEU A 117 4.03 3.77 -4.27
N ALA A 118 2.70 3.66 -4.25
CA ALA A 118 1.99 2.47 -4.70
C ALA A 118 2.26 2.18 -6.19
N ALA A 119 2.20 3.22 -7.02
CA ALA A 119 2.53 3.13 -8.44
C ALA A 119 4.01 2.75 -8.66
N PHE A 120 4.94 3.39 -7.92
CA PHE A 120 6.37 3.11 -8.01
C PHE A 120 6.70 1.66 -7.65
N TYR A 121 6.10 1.13 -6.59
CA TYR A 121 6.29 -0.25 -6.14
C TYR A 121 5.38 -1.26 -6.85
N SER A 122 4.42 -0.80 -7.65
CA SER A 122 3.41 -1.65 -8.32
C SER A 122 2.62 -2.52 -7.32
N ILE A 123 2.28 -1.96 -6.16
CA ILE A 123 1.49 -2.62 -5.11
C ILE A 123 0.25 -1.79 -4.75
N PRO A 124 -0.79 -2.42 -4.18
CA PRO A 124 -1.98 -1.69 -3.75
C PRO A 124 -1.66 -0.68 -2.64
N VAL A 125 -2.27 0.51 -2.68
CA VAL A 125 -2.12 1.56 -1.65
C VAL A 125 -2.45 1.04 -0.25
N LYS A 126 -3.41 0.14 -0.14
CA LYS A 126 -3.83 -0.48 1.13
C LYS A 126 -2.72 -1.27 1.84
N ASP A 127 -1.72 -1.73 1.11
CA ASP A 127 -0.57 -2.47 1.68
C ASP A 127 0.50 -1.51 2.22
N LEU A 128 0.48 -0.24 1.77
CA LEU A 128 1.42 0.80 2.19
C LEU A 128 0.94 1.63 3.37
N LEU A 129 -0.35 1.60 3.69
CA LEU A 129 -0.96 2.47 4.68
C LEU A 129 -1.49 1.67 5.87
N ASP A 130 -1.35 2.24 7.08
CA ASP A 130 -2.11 1.77 8.22
C ASP A 130 -3.60 2.12 8.07
N ASP A 131 -4.46 1.57 8.92
CA ASP A 131 -5.91 1.77 8.81
C ASP A 131 -6.31 3.23 8.91
N TYR A 132 -5.61 4.02 9.72
CA TYR A 132 -5.92 5.44 9.86
C TYR A 132 -5.50 6.26 8.63
N ALA A 133 -4.32 6.03 8.10
CA ALA A 133 -3.85 6.66 6.88
C ALA A 133 -4.71 6.24 5.68
N LEU A 134 -5.10 4.96 5.60
CA LEU A 134 -5.99 4.45 4.57
C LEU A 134 -7.40 5.07 4.65
N PHE A 135 -7.92 5.26 5.87
CA PHE A 135 -9.17 5.97 6.10
C PHE A 135 -9.12 7.41 5.55
N PHE A 136 -8.01 8.11 5.78
CA PHE A 136 -7.81 9.44 5.21
C PHE A 136 -7.69 9.42 3.70
N HIS A 137 -6.92 8.49 3.16
CA HIS A 137 -6.74 8.31 1.72
C HIS A 137 -8.09 8.08 1.00
N ARG A 138 -9.00 7.33 1.62
CA ARG A 138 -10.36 7.11 1.12
C ARG A 138 -11.32 8.29 1.39
N GLY A 139 -10.81 9.41 1.86
CA GLY A 139 -11.62 10.59 2.17
C GLY A 139 -12.49 10.40 3.41
N GLY A 140 -11.94 9.96 4.51
CA GLY A 140 -12.49 9.70 5.84
C GLY A 140 -14.00 9.93 6.09
N GLY A 141 -14.48 11.18 5.89
CA GLY A 141 -15.89 11.49 6.05
C GLY A 141 -16.80 10.87 4.97
N ALA A 142 -16.29 10.78 3.73
CA ALA A 142 -17.01 10.11 2.63
C ALA A 142 -17.09 8.60 2.91
N PHE A 143 -16.00 7.99 3.34
CA PHE A 143 -15.97 6.59 3.74
C PHE A 143 -16.92 6.29 4.92
N LEU A 144 -16.96 7.16 5.94
CA LEU A 144 -17.88 7.00 7.06
C LEU A 144 -19.35 7.03 6.62
N ARG A 145 -19.67 7.87 5.63
CA ARG A 145 -21.00 7.91 5.02
C ARG A 145 -21.31 6.62 4.26
N GLU A 146 -20.35 6.14 3.48
CA GLU A 146 -20.46 4.88 2.72
C GLU A 146 -20.72 3.70 3.66
N TYR A 147 -19.93 3.57 4.74
CA TYR A 147 -20.10 2.55 5.76
C TYR A 147 -21.49 2.60 6.39
N ARG A 148 -21.94 3.79 6.79
CA ARG A 148 -23.29 3.98 7.35
C ARG A 148 -24.39 3.53 6.40
N GLN A 149 -24.25 3.89 5.11
CA GLN A 149 -25.22 3.52 4.08
C GLN A 149 -25.24 2.01 3.84
N ALA A 150 -24.06 1.37 3.80
CA ALA A 150 -23.93 -0.08 3.65
C ALA A 150 -24.59 -0.85 4.81
N LYS A 151 -24.61 -0.27 6.03
CA LYS A 151 -25.32 -0.82 7.19
C LYS A 151 -26.82 -0.47 7.22
N GLY A 152 -27.31 0.35 6.29
CA GLY A 152 -28.70 0.83 6.30
C GLY A 152 -29.02 1.78 7.44
N TRP A 153 -28.03 2.39 8.08
CA TRP A 153 -28.23 3.25 9.25
C TRP A 153 -28.47 4.71 8.88
N ASN A 154 -29.30 5.37 9.68
CA ASN A 154 -29.33 6.83 9.71
C ASN A 154 -28.17 7.39 10.58
N ARG A 155 -27.97 8.73 10.56
CA ARG A 155 -26.89 9.36 11.32
C ARG A 155 -27.03 9.20 12.84
N GLN A 156 -28.25 9.08 13.36
CA GLN A 156 -28.47 8.86 14.79
C GLN A 156 -28.02 7.45 15.17
N GLN A 157 -28.42 6.44 14.41
CA GLN A 157 -28.03 5.05 14.63
C GLN A 157 -26.50 4.87 14.59
N LEU A 158 -25.83 5.46 13.58
CA LEU A 158 -24.38 5.42 13.55
C LEU A 158 -23.75 6.10 14.77
N ALA A 159 -24.30 7.25 15.21
CA ALA A 159 -23.82 7.96 16.39
C ALA A 159 -23.97 7.13 17.67
N ASP A 160 -25.10 6.43 17.82
CA ASP A 160 -25.38 5.55 18.96
C ASP A 160 -24.42 4.36 18.99
N HIS A 161 -24.22 3.68 17.83
CA HIS A 161 -23.26 2.58 17.73
C HIS A 161 -21.82 3.03 17.98
N ALA A 162 -21.42 4.16 17.42
CA ALA A 162 -20.07 4.71 17.56
C ALA A 162 -19.85 5.42 18.91
N LYS A 163 -20.89 5.57 19.75
CA LYS A 163 -20.90 6.31 21.03
C LYS A 163 -20.37 7.74 20.89
N VAL A 164 -20.81 8.43 19.86
CA VAL A 164 -20.47 9.84 19.58
C VAL A 164 -21.72 10.66 19.35
N SER A 165 -21.60 11.98 19.30
CA SER A 165 -22.76 12.82 19.02
C SER A 165 -23.17 12.77 17.53
N ARG A 166 -24.47 12.83 17.26
CA ARG A 166 -25.01 12.98 15.89
C ARG A 166 -24.40 14.18 15.14
N THR A 167 -24.11 15.26 15.89
CA THR A 167 -23.45 16.45 15.33
C THR A 167 -22.03 16.14 14.87
N SER A 168 -21.27 15.33 15.62
CA SER A 168 -19.94 14.87 15.21
C SER A 168 -20.02 14.10 13.90
N ILE A 169 -20.93 13.13 13.79
CA ILE A 169 -21.13 12.35 12.56
C ILE A 169 -21.44 13.29 11.38
N ARG A 170 -22.36 14.25 11.58
CA ARG A 170 -22.71 15.22 10.52
C ARG A 170 -21.50 16.04 10.08
N CYS A 171 -20.72 16.57 11.02
CA CYS A 171 -19.54 17.39 10.72
C CYS A 171 -18.45 16.56 9.99
N TRP A 172 -18.26 15.31 10.38
CA TRP A 172 -17.30 14.42 9.76
C TRP A 172 -17.73 14.02 8.34
N GLU A 173 -18.98 13.59 8.14
CA GLU A 173 -19.51 13.24 6.82
C GLU A 173 -19.57 14.41 5.83
N SER A 174 -19.69 15.64 6.34
CA SER A 174 -19.70 16.85 5.50
C SER A 174 -18.31 17.45 5.24
N GLY A 175 -17.26 16.87 5.86
CA GLY A 175 -15.90 17.40 5.75
C GLY A 175 -15.66 18.69 6.53
N GLN A 176 -16.64 19.18 7.32
CA GLN A 176 -16.48 20.39 8.16
C GLN A 176 -15.43 20.21 9.27
N LYS A 177 -15.23 18.96 9.71
CA LYS A 177 -14.21 18.59 10.69
C LYS A 177 -13.54 17.30 10.26
N THR A 178 -12.22 17.28 10.41
CA THR A 178 -11.43 16.04 10.22
C THR A 178 -11.57 15.13 11.44
N ILE A 179 -11.52 13.83 11.21
CA ILE A 179 -11.53 12.82 12.27
C ILE A 179 -10.09 12.66 12.76
N SER A 180 -9.83 12.95 14.03
CA SER A 180 -8.49 12.72 14.62
C SER A 180 -8.21 11.22 14.78
N GLN A 181 -6.93 10.84 14.89
CA GLN A 181 -6.53 9.45 15.12
C GLN A 181 -7.21 8.86 16.36
N LYS A 182 -7.31 9.64 17.46
CA LYS A 182 -8.02 9.23 18.67
C LYS A 182 -9.50 8.91 18.40
N CYS A 183 -10.18 9.77 17.61
CA CYS A 183 -11.58 9.53 17.24
C CYS A 183 -11.72 8.32 16.30
N PHE A 184 -10.76 8.12 15.39
CA PHE A 184 -10.74 6.94 14.52
C PHE A 184 -10.58 5.64 15.34
N CYS A 185 -9.63 5.58 16.27
CA CYS A 185 -9.48 4.42 17.16
C CYS A 185 -10.79 4.15 17.93
N HIS A 186 -11.42 5.20 18.46
CA HIS A 186 -12.71 5.09 19.13
C HIS A 186 -13.83 4.56 18.21
N LEU A 187 -13.85 4.97 16.93
CA LEU A 187 -14.78 4.41 15.96
C LEU A 187 -14.52 2.92 15.71
N VAL A 188 -13.26 2.51 15.52
CA VAL A 188 -12.87 1.11 15.35
C VAL A 188 -13.29 0.25 16.53
N GLU A 189 -13.04 0.71 17.76
CA GLU A 189 -13.41 0.02 19.00
C GLU A 189 -14.93 -0.21 19.14
N ASN A 190 -15.75 0.76 18.75
CA ASN A 190 -17.20 0.70 18.95
C ASN A 190 -17.96 0.12 17.76
N LEU A 191 -17.46 0.27 16.52
CA LEU A 191 -18.10 -0.26 15.31
C LEU A 191 -17.64 -1.69 14.98
N GLY A 192 -16.57 -2.17 15.65
CA GLY A 192 -16.07 -3.53 15.51
C GLY A 192 -15.21 -3.74 14.25
N SER A 193 -14.84 -5.00 14.02
CA SER A 193 -13.92 -5.42 12.96
C SER A 193 -14.41 -5.16 11.52
N ASP A 194 -15.71 -5.01 11.32
CA ASP A 194 -16.31 -4.74 10.02
C ASP A 194 -15.88 -3.39 9.46
N PHE A 195 -15.67 -2.40 10.35
CA PHE A 195 -15.29 -1.04 9.94
C PHE A 195 -13.91 -0.99 9.29
N PRO A 196 -12.81 -1.49 9.93
CA PRO A 196 -11.52 -1.55 9.27
C PRO A 196 -11.47 -2.56 8.11
N SER A 197 -12.23 -3.65 8.18
CA SER A 197 -12.28 -4.62 7.07
C SER A 197 -12.80 -3.99 5.77
N MET A 198 -13.83 -3.15 5.86
CA MET A 198 -14.36 -2.42 4.70
C MET A 198 -13.36 -1.39 4.14
N LEU A 199 -12.41 -0.90 4.94
CA LEU A 199 -11.34 -0.02 4.45
C LEU A 199 -10.40 -0.74 3.49
N ARG A 200 -10.17 -2.03 3.70
CA ARG A 200 -9.20 -2.83 2.96
C ARG A 200 -9.80 -3.56 1.74
N MET A 201 -11.10 -3.43 1.54
CA MET A 201 -11.79 -3.90 0.33
C MET A 201 -11.53 -2.95 -0.84
#